data_b990db8743c1aaf70a8b56669fc6c127
#
_entry.id   b990db8743c1aaf70a8b56669fc6c127
#
_cell.length_a   1.000
_cell.length_b   1.000
_cell.length_c   1.000
_cell.angle_alpha   90.00
_cell.angle_beta   90.00
_cell.angle_gamma   90.00
#
_symmetry.space_group_name_H-M   'P 1'
#
loop_
_entity.id
_entity.type
_entity.pdbx_description
1 polymer ?
#
loop_
_entity_poly.entity_id
_entity_poly.type
_entity_poly.pdbx_seq_one_letter_code
_entity_poly.pdbx_strand_id
1 'polypeptide(L)'
;MIKDENWGIPLVRIRDFFSAQPDVTADGEDFYFGHCRITLTPITGHFLGPWEMPRTQIRMEGPEEDVRIIHRRFYLRFLSAGG
;
A
#
# COMPACT_ATOMS: atom_id res chain seq x y z
N MET A 1 1.43 11.94 11.09
CA MET A 1 0.35 10.94 10.99
C MET A 1 0.90 9.61 10.51
N ILE A 2 0.39 8.53 11.04
CA ILE A 2 0.73 7.18 10.59
C ILE A 2 -0.58 6.47 10.29
N LYS A 3 -0.68 5.88 9.10
CA LYS A 3 -1.73 4.93 8.75
C LYS A 3 -1.09 3.58 8.48
N ASP A 4 -1.58 2.56 9.15
CA ASP A 4 -1.06 1.20 9.07
C ASP A 4 -2.24 0.27 8.86
N GLU A 5 -2.32 -0.32 7.67
CA GLU A 5 -3.46 -1.15 7.28
C GLU A 5 -2.99 -2.45 6.62
N ASN A 6 -3.80 -3.49 6.77
CA ASN A 6 -3.60 -4.76 6.09
C ASN A 6 -4.67 -4.93 5.04
N TRP A 7 -4.24 -5.25 3.82
CA TRP A 7 -5.16 -5.46 2.70
C TRP A 7 -4.94 -6.84 2.09
N GLY A 8 -6.04 -7.48 1.72
CA GLY A 8 -5.99 -8.79 1.05
C GLY A 8 -5.64 -8.70 -0.43
N ILE A 9 -4.56 -7.97 -0.73
CA ILE A 9 -4.10 -7.70 -2.10
C ILE A 9 -2.63 -8.06 -2.19
N PRO A 10 -2.20 -8.76 -3.26
CA PRO A 10 -0.79 -9.09 -3.43
C PRO A 10 0.09 -7.85 -3.51
N LEU A 11 1.28 -7.96 -2.92
CA LEU A 11 2.26 -6.87 -2.88
C LEU A 11 2.55 -6.28 -4.25
N VAL A 12 2.70 -7.12 -5.27
CA VAL A 12 3.06 -6.68 -6.61
C VAL A 12 2.00 -5.73 -7.20
N ARG A 13 0.72 -5.97 -6.93
CA ARG A 13 -0.34 -5.12 -7.44
C ARG A 13 -0.32 -3.74 -6.80
N ILE A 14 -0.03 -3.68 -5.51
CA ILE A 14 0.06 -2.40 -4.79
C ILE A 14 1.31 -1.65 -5.22
N ARG A 15 2.43 -2.36 -5.38
CA ARG A 15 3.67 -1.78 -5.88
C ARG A 15 3.48 -1.17 -7.27
N ASP A 16 2.81 -1.88 -8.16
CA ASP A 16 2.53 -1.40 -9.52
C ASP A 16 1.69 -0.14 -9.50
N PHE A 17 0.72 -0.07 -8.60
CA PHE A 17 -0.10 1.12 -8.45
C PHE A 17 0.75 2.35 -8.09
N PHE A 18 1.58 2.24 -7.05
CA PHE A 18 2.42 3.38 -6.63
C PHE A 18 3.46 3.72 -7.67
N SER A 19 4.03 2.73 -8.34
CA SER A 19 5.01 2.96 -9.40
C SER A 19 4.42 3.71 -10.59
N ALA A 20 3.12 3.57 -10.82
CA ALA A 20 2.42 4.24 -11.92
C ALA A 20 2.02 5.69 -11.59
N GLN A 21 2.10 6.10 -10.32
CA GLN A 21 1.76 7.47 -9.93
C GLN A 21 2.88 8.42 -10.31
N PRO A 22 2.62 9.46 -11.14
CA PRO A 22 3.68 10.35 -11.62
C PRO A 22 4.34 11.19 -10.52
N ASP A 23 3.65 11.43 -9.42
CA ASP A 23 4.14 12.23 -8.30
C ASP A 23 4.61 11.37 -7.11
N VAL A 24 4.80 10.08 -7.33
CA VAL A 24 5.36 9.16 -6.35
C VAL A 24 6.75 8.75 -6.80
N THR A 25 7.72 8.81 -5.88
CA THR A 25 9.10 8.44 -6.14
C THR A 25 9.41 7.11 -5.44
N ALA A 26 10.02 6.19 -6.17
CA ALA A 26 10.50 4.95 -5.58
C ALA A 26 11.92 5.12 -5.06
N ASP A 27 12.21 4.60 -3.86
CA ASP A 27 13.52 4.60 -3.25
C ASP A 27 13.74 3.27 -2.54
N GLY A 28 14.49 2.38 -3.17
CA GLY A 28 14.65 1.02 -2.69
C GLY A 28 13.31 0.30 -2.72
N GLU A 29 12.87 -0.19 -1.55
CA GLU A 29 11.58 -0.87 -1.41
C GLU A 29 10.44 0.05 -0.96
N ASP A 30 10.76 1.31 -0.69
CA ASP A 30 9.78 2.28 -0.23
C ASP A 30 9.36 3.22 -1.35
N PHE A 31 8.23 3.88 -1.13
CA PHE A 31 7.73 4.92 -2.01
C PHE A 31 7.54 6.22 -1.23
N TYR A 32 7.68 7.33 -1.91
CA TYR A 32 7.52 8.66 -1.31
C TYR A 32 6.55 9.50 -2.11
N PHE A 33 5.58 10.07 -1.41
CA PHE A 33 4.68 11.08 -1.94
C PHE A 33 4.83 12.33 -1.08
N GLY A 34 5.45 13.38 -1.64
CA GLY A 34 5.82 14.53 -0.82
C GLY A 34 6.75 14.10 0.31
N HIS A 35 6.34 14.35 1.54
CA HIS A 35 7.06 13.91 2.73
C HIS A 35 6.45 12.66 3.37
N CYS A 36 5.56 11.99 2.68
CA CYS A 36 4.95 10.75 3.14
C CYS A 36 5.75 9.55 2.65
N ARG A 37 6.20 8.73 3.58
CA ARG A 37 6.87 7.47 3.27
C ARG A 37 5.84 6.34 3.26
N ILE A 38 5.89 5.53 2.22
CA ILE A 38 4.99 4.39 2.05
C ILE A 38 5.83 3.12 2.07
N THR A 39 5.57 2.25 3.04
CA THR A 39 6.28 1.00 3.21
C THR A 39 5.30 -0.16 3.01
N LEU A 40 5.65 -1.07 2.11
CA LEU A 40 4.84 -2.25 1.81
C LEU A 40 5.55 -3.48 2.35
N THR A 41 4.83 -4.28 3.15
CA THR A 41 5.38 -5.49 3.73
C THR A 41 4.46 -6.67 3.43
N PRO A 42 4.95 -7.73 2.76
CA PRO A 42 4.13 -8.90 2.53
C PRO A 42 3.87 -9.62 3.86
N ILE A 43 2.63 -10.02 4.06
CA ILE A 43 2.24 -10.80 5.22
C ILE A 43 2.05 -12.24 4.75
N THR A 44 2.83 -13.15 5.34
CA THR A 44 2.80 -14.57 4.99
C THR A 44 2.07 -15.37 6.08
N GLY A 45 1.72 -16.63 5.77
CA GLY A 45 1.11 -17.52 6.74
C GLY A 45 -0.39 -17.44 6.85
N HIS A 46 -1.05 -16.69 5.97
CA HIS A 46 -2.50 -16.71 5.89
C HIS A 46 -2.95 -17.80 4.92
N PHE A 47 -3.53 -18.86 5.48
CA PHE A 47 -3.99 -19.98 4.69
C PHE A 47 -5.48 -20.20 4.92
N LEU A 48 -6.18 -20.59 3.87
CA LEU A 48 -7.55 -21.08 3.93
C LEU A 48 -7.55 -22.46 3.32
N GLY A 49 -7.46 -23.47 4.18
CA GLY A 49 -7.22 -24.85 3.72
C GLY A 49 -5.87 -24.94 3.02
N PRO A 50 -5.82 -25.47 1.78
CA PRO A 50 -4.58 -25.56 1.01
C PRO A 50 -4.20 -24.24 0.31
N TRP A 51 -5.00 -23.18 0.46
CA TRP A 51 -4.82 -21.92 -0.26
C TRP A 51 -4.12 -20.90 0.59
N GLU A 52 -3.07 -20.28 0.03
CA GLU A 52 -2.43 -19.14 0.64
C GLU A 52 -3.18 -17.87 0.22
N MET A 53 -3.56 -17.05 1.20
CA MET A 53 -4.24 -15.78 0.98
C MET A 53 -3.21 -14.67 0.96
N PRO A 54 -2.97 -14.02 -0.20
CA PRO A 54 -2.02 -12.91 -0.25
C PRO A 54 -2.54 -11.73 0.55
N ARG A 55 -1.68 -11.18 1.40
CA ARG A 55 -1.98 -9.98 2.18
C ARG A 55 -0.76 -9.09 2.22
N THR A 56 -1.00 -7.79 2.28
CA THR A 56 0.06 -6.80 2.34
C THR A 56 -0.25 -5.79 3.43
N GLN A 57 0.75 -5.50 4.25
CA GLN A 57 0.71 -4.40 5.18
C GLN A 57 1.16 -3.14 4.45
N ILE A 58 0.38 -2.08 4.54
CA ILE A 58 0.69 -0.79 3.97
C ILE A 58 0.83 0.20 5.11
N ARG A 59 2.02 0.79 5.25
CA ARG A 59 2.28 1.80 6.25
C ARG A 59 2.60 3.11 5.56
N MET A 60 1.84 4.15 5.88
CA MET A 60 2.04 5.50 5.37
C MET A 60 2.36 6.41 6.55
N GLU A 61 3.49 7.11 6.49
CA GLU A 61 3.98 7.92 7.57
C GLU A 61 4.47 9.27 7.05
N GLY A 62 3.98 10.35 7.64
CA GLY A 62 4.39 11.69 7.25
C GLY A 62 3.36 12.74 7.63
N PRO A 63 3.43 13.93 7.03
CA PRO A 63 2.46 15.00 7.27
C PRO A 63 1.03 14.52 6.95
N GLU A 64 0.09 14.94 7.78
CA GLU A 64 -1.30 14.52 7.67
C GLU A 64 -1.89 14.73 6.27
N GLU A 65 -1.61 15.89 5.68
CA GLU A 65 -2.12 16.23 4.36
C GLU A 65 -1.62 15.25 3.29
N ASP A 66 -0.33 14.96 3.29
CA ASP A 66 0.27 14.06 2.31
C ASP A 66 -0.27 12.64 2.48
N VAL A 67 -0.37 12.17 3.73
CA VAL A 67 -0.91 10.85 4.03
C VAL A 67 -2.36 10.73 3.56
N ARG A 68 -3.17 11.75 3.82
CA ARG A 68 -4.57 11.73 3.40
C ARG A 68 -4.72 11.65 1.88
N ILE A 69 -3.94 12.43 1.15
CA ILE A 69 -4.04 12.46 -0.31
C ILE A 69 -3.69 11.11 -0.91
N ILE A 70 -2.52 10.57 -0.54
CA ILE A 70 -2.06 9.32 -1.16
C ILE A 70 -2.88 8.12 -0.68
N HIS A 71 -3.30 8.13 0.58
CA HIS A 71 -4.16 7.08 1.10
C HIS A 71 -5.50 7.04 0.37
N ARG A 72 -6.08 8.21 0.09
CA ARG A 72 -7.34 8.29 -0.63
C ARG A 72 -7.22 7.74 -2.05
N ARG A 73 -6.13 8.04 -2.76
CA ARG A 73 -5.89 7.49 -4.10
C ARG A 73 -5.82 5.97 -4.07
N PHE A 74 -5.06 5.46 -3.12
CA PHE A 74 -4.91 4.03 -2.92
C PHE A 74 -6.26 3.38 -2.59
N TYR A 75 -6.98 3.94 -1.64
CA TYR A 75 -8.27 3.42 -1.19
C TYR A 75 -9.28 3.35 -2.33
N LEU A 76 -9.41 4.44 -3.10
CA LEU A 76 -10.35 4.50 -4.22
C LEU A 76 -9.98 3.51 -5.32
N ARG A 77 -8.71 3.25 -5.54
CA ARG A 77 -8.26 2.30 -6.57
C ARG A 77 -8.57 0.86 -6.20
N PHE A 78 -8.41 0.50 -4.95
CA PHE A 78 -8.51 -0.89 -4.51
C PHE A 78 -9.82 -1.25 -3.80
N LEU A 79 -10.61 -0.28 -3.39
CA LEU A 79 -11.87 -0.53 -2.72
C LEU A 79 -12.82 -1.39 -3.57
N SER A 80 -12.92 -1.10 -4.85
CA SER A 80 -13.79 -1.84 -5.77
C SER A 80 -13.14 -3.08 -6.37
N ALA A 81 -11.86 -3.29 -6.15
CA ALA A 81 -11.10 -4.41 -6.72
C ALA A 81 -11.10 -5.64 -5.80
N GLY A 82 -12.04 -5.75 -4.91
CA GLY A 82 -12.16 -6.90 -4.04
C GLY A 82 -11.37 -6.77 -2.75
N GLY A 83 -11.17 -5.56 -2.39
CA GLY A 83 -10.59 -5.29 -1.07
C GLY A 83 -11.52 -5.70 0.03
#